data_99ad71489ee661a8a567ec83d648719a
#
_entry.id   99ad71489ee661a8a567ec83d648719a
#
_cell.length_a   1.000
_cell.length_b   1.000
_cell.length_c   1.000
_cell.angle_alpha   90.00
_cell.angle_beta   90.00
_cell.angle_gamma   90.00
#
_symmetry.space_group_name_H-M   'P 1'
#
loop_
_entity.id
_entity.type
_entity.pdbx_description
1 polymer ?
#
loop_
_entity_poly.entity_id
_entity_poly.type
_entity_poly.pdbx_seq_one_letter_code
_entity_poly.pdbx_strand_id
1 'polypeptide(L)'
;VFGRLRGEGFGRRAYNPWFARRKREMLIGQAGVLSQLPLTTLKLHQLQLIKGTRMASEYVKDPEAFHLYTADEYVDLVIDYIEHLRPDIVLERFVSQSPKELLIAPDWGLKNYEFTNKGEKADERKRCLARQIL
;
A
#
# COMPACT_ATOMS: atom_id res chain seq x y z
N VAL A 1 -3.82 -2.93 -4.17
CA VAL A 1 -4.81 -2.49 -5.15
C VAL A 1 -5.46 -1.22 -4.63
N PHE A 2 -4.90 -0.08 -4.97
CA PHE A 2 -5.55 1.19 -4.71
C PHE A 2 -6.40 1.55 -5.92
N GLY A 3 -7.50 0.81 -6.10
CA GLY A 3 -8.53 1.12 -7.05
C GLY A 3 -9.23 2.41 -6.64
N ARG A 4 -9.49 3.25 -7.63
CA ARG A 4 -10.24 4.50 -7.53
C ARG A 4 -11.60 4.24 -6.90
N LEU A 5 -11.77 4.52 -5.62
CA LEU A 5 -13.11 4.65 -5.06
C LEU A 5 -13.68 6.00 -5.52
N ARG A 6 -14.61 5.94 -6.45
CA ARG A 6 -15.49 7.07 -6.75
C ARG A 6 -16.45 7.24 -5.58
N GLY A 7 -16.54 8.45 -5.09
CA GLY A 7 -17.74 8.87 -4.39
C GLY A 7 -17.53 9.45 -3.01
N GLU A 8 -17.93 10.66 -2.90
CA GLU A 8 -18.44 11.40 -1.76
C GLU A 8 -17.45 12.19 -0.93
N GLY A 9 -17.77 13.47 -0.91
CA GLY A 9 -17.18 14.58 -0.18
C GLY A 9 -16.31 14.26 1.01
N PHE A 10 -15.01 14.37 0.82
CA PHE A 10 -14.08 14.46 1.94
C PHE A 10 -14.25 15.86 2.59
N GLY A 11 -15.24 15.95 3.48
CA GLY A 11 -15.30 17.01 4.45
C GLY A 11 -14.04 16.97 5.31
N ARG A 12 -13.51 18.14 5.64
CA ARG A 12 -12.39 18.36 6.56
C ARG A 12 -12.52 17.45 7.78
N ARG A 13 -11.76 16.36 7.83
CA ARG A 13 -11.70 15.51 9.01
C ARG A 13 -10.25 15.47 9.48
N ALA A 14 -10.05 15.95 10.69
CA ALA A 14 -8.82 15.74 11.43
C ALA A 14 -8.40 14.28 11.40
N TYR A 15 -7.10 14.00 11.35
CA TYR A 15 -6.54 12.65 11.47
C TYR A 15 -7.20 11.94 12.65
N ASN A 16 -8.00 10.95 12.32
CA ASN A 16 -8.63 10.09 13.32
C ASN A 16 -7.95 8.71 13.25
N PRO A 17 -7.23 8.31 14.31
CA PRO A 17 -6.58 7.00 14.38
C PRO A 17 -7.54 5.85 14.11
N TRP A 18 -8.81 6.04 14.43
CA TRP A 18 -9.90 5.11 14.15
C TRP A 18 -10.15 4.92 12.65
N PHE A 19 -10.01 5.97 11.88
CA PHE A 19 -10.19 5.94 10.43
C PHE A 19 -9.02 5.21 9.74
N ALA A 20 -7.79 5.39 10.24
CA ALA A 20 -6.62 4.67 9.74
C ALA A 20 -6.73 3.16 10.00
N ARG A 21 -7.20 2.77 11.18
CA ARG A 21 -7.46 1.35 11.53
C ARG A 21 -8.54 0.74 10.65
N ARG A 22 -9.65 1.45 10.46
CA ARG A 22 -10.75 0.99 9.61
C ARG A 22 -10.32 0.85 8.15
N LYS A 23 -9.47 1.75 7.66
CA LYS A 23 -8.86 1.66 6.34
C LYS A 23 -7.99 0.41 6.19
N ARG A 24 -7.20 0.07 7.21
CA ARG A 24 -6.39 -1.14 7.23
C ARG A 24 -7.26 -2.40 7.15
N GLU A 25 -8.28 -2.50 7.97
CA GLU A 25 -9.23 -3.63 7.96
C GLU A 25 -9.94 -3.79 6.60
N MET A 26 -10.31 -2.69 5.96
CA MET A 26 -10.88 -2.71 4.61
C MET A 26 -9.88 -3.22 3.57
N LEU A 27 -8.61 -2.79 3.66
CA LEU A 27 -7.55 -3.24 2.76
C LEU A 27 -7.28 -4.74 2.92
N ILE A 28 -7.19 -5.22 4.15
CA ILE A 28 -7.03 -6.65 4.44
C ILE A 28 -8.24 -7.45 3.94
N GLY A 29 -9.45 -6.92 4.10
CA GLY A 29 -10.67 -7.55 3.57
C GLY A 29 -10.65 -7.71 2.04
N GLN A 30 -10.00 -6.81 1.31
CA GLN A 30 -9.82 -6.93 -0.14
C GLN A 30 -9.00 -8.17 -0.53
N ALA A 31 -8.04 -8.59 0.28
CA ALA A 31 -7.28 -9.82 0.03
C ALA A 31 -8.19 -11.05 -0.04
N GLY A 32 -9.18 -11.13 0.86
CA GLY A 32 -10.19 -12.18 0.83
C GLY A 32 -11.04 -12.17 -0.44
N VAL A 33 -11.46 -10.98 -0.88
CA VAL A 33 -12.23 -10.81 -2.13
C VAL A 33 -11.40 -11.21 -3.34
N LEU A 34 -10.16 -10.75 -3.45
CA LEU A 34 -9.24 -11.09 -4.54
C LEU A 34 -8.92 -12.59 -4.59
N SER A 35 -8.87 -13.25 -3.43
CA SER A 35 -8.64 -14.69 -3.33
C SER A 35 -9.76 -15.54 -3.94
N GLN A 36 -10.96 -14.98 -4.09
CA GLN A 36 -12.09 -15.65 -4.75
C GLN A 36 -12.07 -15.50 -6.28
N LEU A 37 -11.24 -14.60 -6.80
CA LEU A 37 -11.13 -14.36 -8.24
C LEU A 37 -10.10 -15.32 -8.86
N PRO A 38 -10.22 -15.65 -10.15
CA PRO A 38 -9.29 -16.51 -10.87
C PRO A 38 -8.00 -15.76 -11.22
N LEU A 39 -7.35 -15.18 -10.21
CA LEU A 39 -6.10 -14.44 -10.37
C LEU A 39 -4.90 -15.37 -10.25
N THR A 40 -3.92 -15.18 -11.13
CA THR A 40 -2.62 -15.88 -11.09
C THR A 40 -1.53 -14.97 -10.55
N THR A 41 -1.60 -13.68 -10.85
CA THR A 41 -0.60 -12.69 -10.42
C THR A 41 -1.26 -11.43 -9.86
N LEU A 42 -0.54 -10.75 -8.97
CA LEU A 42 -0.96 -9.50 -8.36
C LEU A 42 0.22 -8.56 -8.17
N LYS A 43 0.00 -7.28 -8.41
CA LYS A 43 0.94 -6.20 -8.11
C LYS A 43 0.38 -5.32 -7.02
N LEU A 44 1.18 -5.09 -5.99
CA LEU A 44 0.85 -4.14 -4.93
C LEU A 44 1.62 -2.83 -5.16
N HIS A 45 1.02 -1.73 -4.80
CA HIS A 45 1.63 -0.40 -4.88
C HIS A 45 1.24 0.42 -3.65
N GLN A 46 2.22 1.13 -3.09
CA GLN A 46 1.94 2.20 -2.15
C GLN A 46 1.26 3.37 -2.88
N LEU A 47 0.49 4.16 -2.13
CA LEU A 47 -0.02 5.42 -2.65
C LEU A 47 1.15 6.39 -2.85
N GLN A 48 1.26 6.93 -4.06
CA GLN A 48 2.21 7.98 -4.40
C GLN A 48 1.48 9.24 -4.86
N LEU A 49 1.85 10.36 -4.29
CA LEU A 49 1.31 11.67 -4.66
C LEU A 49 2.24 12.30 -5.70
N ILE A 50 1.75 12.43 -6.90
CA ILE A 50 2.50 12.90 -8.07
C ILE A 50 2.10 14.31 -8.42
N LYS A 51 3.08 15.19 -8.67
CA LYS A 51 2.86 16.57 -9.12
C LYS A 51 1.93 16.62 -10.32
N GLY A 52 1.04 17.61 -10.35
CA GLY A 52 0.08 17.80 -11.43
C GLY A 52 -1.19 16.96 -11.32
N THR A 53 -1.32 16.12 -10.30
CA THR A 53 -2.56 15.38 -10.03
C THR A 53 -3.47 16.13 -9.06
N ARG A 54 -4.78 15.90 -9.15
CA ARG A 54 -5.76 16.48 -8.23
C ARG A 54 -5.45 16.08 -6.77
N MET A 55 -5.12 14.82 -6.54
CA MET A 55 -4.82 14.31 -5.21
C MET A 55 -3.59 15.00 -4.60
N ALA A 56 -2.58 15.28 -5.41
CA ALA A 56 -1.41 16.06 -4.97
C ALA A 56 -1.78 17.49 -4.57
N SER A 57 -2.67 18.14 -5.32
CA SER A 57 -3.17 19.48 -4.98
C SER A 57 -3.99 19.48 -3.69
N GLU A 58 -4.78 18.45 -3.46
CA GLU A 58 -5.53 18.28 -2.21
C GLU A 58 -4.61 18.04 -1.02
N TYR A 59 -3.55 17.23 -1.20
CA TYR A 59 -2.53 16.99 -0.17
C TYR A 59 -1.78 18.27 0.23
N VAL A 60 -1.40 19.09 -0.74
CA VAL A 60 -0.71 20.37 -0.44
C VAL A 60 -1.60 21.31 0.38
N LYS A 61 -2.90 21.28 0.14
CA LYS A 61 -3.87 22.13 0.89
C LYS A 61 -4.14 21.60 2.29
N ASP A 62 -4.19 20.29 2.46
CA ASP A 62 -4.51 19.64 3.72
C ASP A 62 -3.75 18.29 3.84
N PRO A 63 -2.46 18.33 4.22
CA PRO A 63 -1.66 17.12 4.35
C PRO A 63 -2.20 16.16 5.42
N GLU A 64 -2.86 16.66 6.44
CA GLU A 64 -3.41 15.85 7.55
C GLU A 64 -4.63 15.02 7.13
N ALA A 65 -5.30 15.38 6.03
CA ALA A 65 -6.38 14.58 5.47
C ALA A 65 -5.90 13.25 4.85
N PHE A 66 -4.58 13.12 4.65
CA PHE A 66 -3.97 11.94 4.05
C PHE A 66 -3.16 11.16 5.08
N HIS A 67 -3.45 9.88 5.18
CA HIS A 67 -2.57 8.96 5.91
C HIS A 67 -1.62 8.28 4.95
N LEU A 68 -0.37 8.75 4.94
CA LEU A 68 0.70 8.12 4.19
C LEU A 68 1.49 7.19 5.10
N TYR A 69 1.62 5.95 4.71
CA TYR A 69 2.39 4.96 5.47
C TYR A 69 3.89 5.27 5.38
N THR A 70 4.59 5.06 6.48
CA THR A 70 6.05 4.89 6.46
C THR A 70 6.40 3.57 5.78
N ALA A 71 7.66 3.39 5.39
CA ALA A 71 8.10 2.13 4.78
C ALA A 71 7.86 0.93 5.72
N ASP A 72 8.11 1.10 7.02
CA ASP A 72 7.90 0.04 8.03
C ASP A 72 6.43 -0.31 8.22
N GLU A 73 5.56 0.69 8.35
CA GLU A 73 4.11 0.50 8.43
C GLU A 73 3.55 -0.18 7.18
N TYR A 74 4.11 0.15 6.01
CA TYR A 74 3.70 -0.47 4.77
C TYR A 74 4.19 -1.92 4.65
N VAL A 75 5.39 -2.24 5.14
CA VAL A 75 5.87 -3.64 5.27
C VAL A 75 4.90 -4.46 6.11
N ASP A 76 4.52 -3.96 7.29
CA ASP A 76 3.56 -4.64 8.16
C ASP A 76 2.19 -4.84 7.49
N LEU A 77 1.70 -3.82 6.80
CA LEU A 77 0.45 -3.92 6.06
C LEU A 77 0.52 -4.98 4.95
N VAL A 78 1.62 -5.00 4.18
CA VAL A 78 1.82 -5.96 3.10
C VAL A 78 1.89 -7.39 3.63
N ILE A 79 2.57 -7.61 4.75
CA ILE A 79 2.64 -8.93 5.40
C ILE A 79 1.23 -9.40 5.80
N ASP A 80 0.48 -8.57 6.51
CA ASP A 80 -0.90 -8.90 6.90
C ASP A 80 -1.79 -9.16 5.67
N TYR A 81 -1.60 -8.39 4.61
CA TYR A 81 -2.34 -8.57 3.37
C TYR A 81 -2.05 -9.93 2.71
N ILE A 82 -0.78 -10.31 2.66
CA ILE A 82 -0.34 -11.59 2.08
C ILE A 82 -0.88 -12.77 2.89
N GLU A 83 -0.89 -12.67 4.21
CA GLU A 83 -1.43 -13.72 5.10
C GLU A 83 -2.92 -14.02 4.84
N HIS A 84 -3.66 -13.03 4.32
CA HIS A 84 -5.07 -13.17 3.96
C HIS A 84 -5.29 -13.46 2.47
N LEU A 85 -4.23 -13.48 1.68
CA LEU A 85 -4.30 -13.75 0.26
C LEU A 85 -4.15 -15.26 0.00
N ARG A 86 -4.87 -15.76 -1.01
CA ARG A 86 -4.73 -17.15 -1.45
C ARG A 86 -3.27 -17.46 -1.83
N PRO A 87 -2.66 -18.54 -1.31
CA PRO A 87 -1.21 -18.76 -1.42
C PRO A 87 -0.69 -19.08 -2.84
N ASP A 88 -1.55 -19.37 -3.79
CA ASP A 88 -1.19 -19.63 -5.19
C ASP A 88 -1.17 -18.37 -6.07
N ILE A 89 -1.56 -17.20 -5.52
CA ILE A 89 -1.41 -15.93 -6.21
C ILE A 89 0.03 -15.45 -6.09
N VAL A 90 0.68 -15.26 -7.22
CA VAL A 90 2.07 -14.78 -7.29
C VAL A 90 2.11 -13.26 -7.20
N LEU A 91 2.95 -12.73 -6.32
CA LEU A 91 3.17 -11.30 -6.17
C LEU A 91 4.37 -10.87 -7.01
N GLU A 92 4.11 -10.01 -8.01
CA GLU A 92 5.13 -9.53 -8.93
C GLU A 92 5.87 -8.29 -8.42
N ARG A 93 5.20 -7.47 -7.59
CA ARG A 93 5.74 -6.20 -7.12
C ARG A 93 5.05 -5.77 -5.82
N PHE A 94 5.81 -5.11 -4.94
CA PHE A 94 5.31 -4.55 -3.68
C PHE A 94 5.30 -3.04 -3.64
N VAL A 95 6.21 -2.39 -4.37
CA VAL A 95 6.32 -0.93 -4.41
C VAL A 95 6.44 -0.43 -5.85
N SER A 96 5.88 0.73 -6.10
CA SER A 96 6.05 1.46 -7.34
C SER A 96 7.14 2.52 -7.19
N GLN A 97 7.79 2.84 -8.28
CA GLN A 97 8.77 3.93 -8.36
C GLN A 97 8.27 4.99 -9.32
N SER A 98 8.40 6.24 -8.92
CA SER A 98 8.12 7.41 -9.75
C SER A 98 9.37 8.28 -9.85
N PRO A 99 9.52 9.05 -10.94
CA PRO A 99 10.61 10.03 -11.05
C PRO A 99 10.62 10.96 -9.84
N LYS A 100 11.79 11.15 -9.25
CA LYS A 100 11.95 11.96 -8.03
C LYS A 100 11.45 13.39 -8.20
N GLU A 101 11.58 13.93 -9.39
CA GLU A 101 11.14 15.28 -9.75
C GLU A 101 9.61 15.46 -9.66
N LEU A 102 8.87 14.37 -9.84
CA LEU A 102 7.41 14.35 -9.86
C LEU A 102 6.81 13.86 -8.53
N LEU A 103 7.57 13.11 -7.75
CA LEU A 103 7.09 12.55 -6.49
C LEU A 103 7.02 13.64 -5.40
N ILE A 104 5.84 13.80 -4.79
CA ILE A 104 5.65 14.68 -3.63
C ILE A 104 5.83 13.87 -2.34
N ALA A 105 5.12 12.76 -2.21
CA ALA A 105 5.14 11.90 -1.03
C ALA A 105 4.48 10.53 -1.34
N PRO A 106 4.78 9.49 -0.57
CA PRO A 106 5.91 9.34 0.32
C PRO A 106 7.20 9.08 -0.46
N ASP A 107 8.30 9.64 -0.03
CA ASP A 107 9.64 9.34 -0.59
C ASP A 107 10.41 8.44 0.40
N TRP A 108 10.35 7.14 0.18
CA TRP A 108 11.10 6.18 0.98
C TRP A 108 12.50 5.92 0.44
N GLY A 109 12.77 6.33 -0.80
CA GLY A 109 14.03 6.05 -1.48
C GLY A 109 14.33 4.57 -1.73
N LEU A 110 13.33 3.69 -1.56
CA LEU A 110 13.49 2.23 -1.65
C LEU A 110 13.08 1.71 -3.02
N LYS A 111 13.92 0.86 -3.60
CA LYS A 111 13.58 0.02 -4.74
C LYS A 111 12.81 -1.24 -4.29
N ASN A 112 12.16 -1.91 -5.23
CA ASN A 112 11.36 -3.08 -4.90
C ASN A 112 12.17 -4.17 -4.18
N TYR A 113 13.38 -4.45 -4.62
CA TYR A 113 14.25 -5.45 -3.98
C TYR A 113 14.70 -5.03 -2.57
N GLU A 114 14.94 -3.73 -2.35
CA GLU A 114 15.31 -3.21 -1.04
C GLU A 114 14.14 -3.30 -0.07
N PHE A 115 12.93 -3.03 -0.56
CA PHE A 115 11.71 -3.22 0.21
C PHE A 115 11.50 -4.69 0.58
N THR A 116 11.69 -5.59 -0.36
CA THR A 116 11.61 -7.05 -0.14
C THR A 116 12.61 -7.50 0.92
N ASN A 117 13.88 -7.09 0.81
CA ASN A 117 14.92 -7.42 1.78
C ASN A 117 14.62 -6.83 3.18
N LYS A 118 14.01 -5.63 3.23
CA LYS A 118 13.57 -5.03 4.49
C LYS A 118 12.45 -5.87 5.13
N GLY A 119 11.53 -6.37 4.33
CA GLY A 119 10.52 -7.32 4.75
C GLY A 119 11.16 -8.62 5.26
N GLU A 120 12.16 -9.18 4.64
CA GLU A 120 12.83 -10.42 5.06
C GLU A 120 13.62 -10.30 6.38
N LYS A 121 14.09 -9.15 6.74
CA LYS A 121 14.85 -8.91 7.99
C LYS A 121 13.99 -8.72 9.24
N ALA A 122 12.68 -8.44 9.08
CA ALA A 122 11.80 -8.10 10.21
C ALA A 122 11.09 -9.31 10.72
N ASP A 123 11.20 -10.21 11.45
CA ASP A 123 10.53 -11.31 12.18
C ASP A 123 9.87 -12.48 11.40
N GLU A 124 9.45 -13.57 12.02
CA GLU A 124 8.97 -14.85 11.42
C GLU A 124 7.79 -14.72 10.40
N ARG A 125 7.05 -13.65 10.44
CA ARG A 125 6.03 -13.30 9.43
C ARG A 125 6.57 -13.23 8.01
N LYS A 126 7.87 -13.07 7.83
CA LYS A 126 8.63 -12.88 6.58
C LYS A 126 8.75 -14.10 5.70
N ARG A 127 8.58 -15.28 6.26
CA ARG A 127 8.55 -16.51 5.45
C ARG A 127 7.42 -16.49 4.42
N CYS A 128 6.39 -15.65 4.63
CA CYS A 128 5.32 -15.46 3.66
C CYS A 128 5.79 -14.70 2.42
N LEU A 129 6.61 -13.65 2.58
CA LEU A 129 7.15 -12.87 1.47
C LEU A 129 8.06 -13.71 0.56
N ALA A 130 8.95 -14.51 1.14
CA ALA A 130 9.90 -15.33 0.40
C ALA A 130 9.24 -16.48 -0.38
N ARG A 131 8.04 -16.93 0.00
CA ARG A 131 7.32 -18.02 -0.66
C ARG A 131 6.49 -17.58 -1.85
N GLN A 132 6.18 -16.27 -1.98
CA GLN A 132 5.27 -15.75 -2.99
C GLN A 132 5.95 -14.88 -4.04
N ILE A 133 7.25 -14.64 -3.92
CA ILE A 133 8.03 -13.90 -4.91
C ILE A 133 8.71 -14.88 -5.87
N LEU A 134 8.41 -14.69 -7.13
CA LEU A 134 9.18 -15.30 -8.22
C LEU A 134 10.41 -14.47 -8.52
#